data_345bbd6f75373e506b2792c12b5bd49c
#
_entry.id   345bbd6f75373e506b2792c12b5bd49c
#
_cell.length_a   1.000
_cell.length_b   1.000
_cell.length_c   1.000
_cell.angle_alpha   90.00
_cell.angle_beta   90.00
_cell.angle_gamma   90.00
#
_symmetry.space_group_name_H-M   'P 1'
#
loop_
_entity.id
_entity.type
_entity.pdbx_description
1 polymer ?
#
loop_
_entity_poly.entity_id
_entity_poly.type
_entity_poly.pdbx_seq_one_letter_code
_entity_poly.pdbx_strand_id
1 'polypeptide(L)'
;NVWQEFDNIMTFWQQKGVDGFRLDAVKYYYLNETNKNVTALSRIKQIALRNDPKAYIVGECWDSNSTIASYYQSEVDSYFYFGASQGNGFIRSSMGLDGADKGSYVRNLKTMIEYSNGHIPAPFLDNHDMSRLGVSDLAYCKFQYGLLSMLNGNTFTYYGDEIGMGGTVSNNDANARTHMDWSKSDEGETNNPYNGTGIYNFDPVEDQLKDPTSLINYYKRATNVRNQFPSIARGEIGTTYEASKRDRQVMIEKKYKDETIEIVFNFSKTNTTDYQTDKELVCYLQATDDIIKKDNTYTLPGYGIAIFK
;
A
#
# COMPACT_ATOMS: atom_id res chain seq x y z
N ASN A 1 -14.35 32.88 -11.42
CA ASN A 1 -14.81 32.27 -10.17
C ASN A 1 -14.13 30.92 -10.00
N VAL A 2 -13.47 30.68 -8.87
CA VAL A 2 -12.69 29.46 -8.58
C VAL A 2 -13.48 28.19 -8.87
N TRP A 3 -14.74 28.12 -8.51
CA TRP A 3 -15.57 26.93 -8.76
C TRP A 3 -15.84 26.66 -10.25
N GLN A 4 -15.92 27.72 -11.06
CA GLN A 4 -16.03 27.56 -12.49
C GLN A 4 -14.73 27.01 -13.08
N GLU A 5 -13.57 27.41 -12.55
CA GLU A 5 -12.29 26.85 -12.99
C GLU A 5 -12.12 25.40 -12.60
N PHE A 6 -12.51 24.98 -11.39
CA PHE A 6 -12.54 23.56 -11.05
C PHE A 6 -13.42 22.76 -12.00
N ASP A 7 -14.61 23.28 -12.33
CA ASP A 7 -15.51 22.65 -13.28
C ASP A 7 -14.86 22.51 -14.67
N ASN A 8 -14.30 23.59 -15.17
CA ASN A 8 -13.62 23.61 -16.48
C ASN A 8 -12.45 22.63 -16.53
N ILE A 9 -11.59 22.62 -15.49
CA ILE A 9 -10.41 21.75 -15.40
C ILE A 9 -10.83 20.28 -15.35
N MET A 10 -11.75 19.93 -14.45
CA MET A 10 -12.17 18.54 -14.29
C MET A 10 -12.88 18.03 -15.53
N THR A 11 -13.78 18.84 -16.12
CA THR A 11 -14.47 18.51 -17.35
C THR A 11 -13.48 18.31 -18.51
N PHE A 12 -12.49 19.18 -18.64
CA PHE A 12 -11.46 19.05 -19.69
C PHE A 12 -10.70 17.72 -19.58
N TRP A 13 -10.26 17.35 -18.37
CA TRP A 13 -9.50 16.11 -18.20
C TRP A 13 -10.36 14.86 -18.32
N GLN A 14 -11.59 14.88 -17.82
CA GLN A 14 -12.53 13.75 -17.96
C GLN A 14 -12.91 13.52 -19.43
N GLN A 15 -13.07 14.59 -20.24
CA GLN A 15 -13.24 14.49 -21.70
C GLN A 15 -12.00 13.88 -22.41
N LYS A 16 -10.82 13.92 -21.78
CA LYS A 16 -9.61 13.25 -22.26
C LYS A 16 -9.48 11.80 -21.77
N GLY A 17 -10.45 11.31 -21.00
CA GLY A 17 -10.46 9.94 -20.47
C GLY A 17 -9.87 9.78 -19.07
N VAL A 18 -9.76 10.85 -18.29
CA VAL A 18 -9.34 10.78 -16.88
C VAL A 18 -10.52 10.30 -16.02
N ASP A 19 -10.35 9.19 -15.31
CA ASP A 19 -11.39 8.55 -14.49
C ASP A 19 -11.49 9.08 -13.05
N GLY A 20 -10.54 9.94 -12.62
CA GLY A 20 -10.53 10.46 -11.25
C GLY A 20 -9.40 11.45 -10.98
N PHE A 21 -9.34 11.93 -9.73
CA PHE A 21 -8.40 12.99 -9.35
C PHE A 21 -7.80 12.75 -7.97
N ARG A 22 -6.52 13.05 -7.83
CA ARG A 22 -5.87 13.23 -6.54
C ARG A 22 -5.93 14.69 -6.15
N LEU A 23 -6.45 14.97 -4.97
CA LEU A 23 -6.57 16.32 -4.43
C LEU A 23 -5.43 16.58 -3.44
N ASP A 24 -4.61 17.58 -3.77
CA ASP A 24 -3.44 17.96 -2.99
C ASP A 24 -3.84 18.69 -1.70
N ALA A 25 -3.14 18.40 -0.59
CA ALA A 25 -3.12 19.17 0.64
C ALA A 25 -4.50 19.68 1.11
N VAL A 26 -5.51 18.82 1.09
CA VAL A 26 -6.94 19.21 1.24
C VAL A 26 -7.27 19.93 2.54
N LYS A 27 -6.48 19.74 3.60
CA LYS A 27 -6.69 20.42 4.89
C LYS A 27 -6.31 21.91 4.85
N TYR A 28 -5.65 22.38 3.80
CA TYR A 28 -5.19 23.74 3.65
C TYR A 28 -6.03 24.60 2.69
N TYR A 29 -7.11 24.05 2.10
CA TYR A 29 -8.02 24.87 1.25
C TYR A 29 -8.64 26.05 2.02
N TYR A 30 -9.03 25.79 3.26
CA TYR A 30 -9.39 26.80 4.26
C TYR A 30 -8.63 26.46 5.54
N LEU A 31 -7.55 27.17 5.78
CA LEU A 31 -6.63 26.89 6.89
C LEU A 31 -7.37 26.78 8.23
N ASN A 32 -7.20 25.65 8.94
CA ASN A 32 -7.83 25.34 10.23
C ASN A 32 -9.37 25.30 10.24
N GLU A 33 -10.01 25.22 9.09
CA GLU A 33 -11.47 25.23 8.95
C GLU A 33 -12.00 23.92 8.36
N THR A 34 -11.94 22.83 9.12
CA THR A 34 -12.31 21.48 8.65
C THR A 34 -13.68 21.44 7.96
N ASN A 35 -14.71 22.08 8.53
CA ASN A 35 -16.05 22.08 7.93
C ASN A 35 -16.09 22.78 6.57
N LYS A 36 -15.31 23.83 6.36
CA LYS A 36 -15.22 24.51 5.07
C LYS A 36 -14.46 23.65 4.05
N ASN A 37 -13.40 22.98 4.50
CA ASN A 37 -12.66 22.02 3.67
C ASN A 37 -13.58 20.89 3.23
N VAL A 38 -14.32 20.26 4.13
CA VAL A 38 -15.30 19.21 3.84
C VAL A 38 -16.34 19.69 2.81
N THR A 39 -16.89 20.89 2.99
CA THR A 39 -17.87 21.47 2.06
C THR A 39 -17.25 21.69 0.66
N ALA A 40 -16.02 22.18 0.61
CA ALA A 40 -15.32 22.39 -0.66
C ALA A 40 -15.05 21.04 -1.38
N LEU A 41 -14.62 20.03 -0.64
CA LEU A 41 -14.36 18.68 -1.17
C LEU A 41 -15.63 18.00 -1.67
N SER A 42 -16.75 18.11 -0.91
CA SER A 42 -18.04 17.64 -1.38
C SER A 42 -18.42 18.26 -2.72
N ARG A 43 -18.21 19.56 -2.89
CA ARG A 43 -18.50 20.25 -4.15
C ARG A 43 -17.60 19.76 -5.29
N ILE A 44 -16.29 19.56 -5.05
CA ILE A 44 -15.37 18.99 -6.04
C ILE A 44 -15.83 17.59 -6.45
N LYS A 45 -16.20 16.74 -5.48
CA LYS A 45 -16.74 15.40 -5.76
C LYS A 45 -17.98 15.45 -6.63
N GLN A 46 -18.93 16.36 -6.35
CA GLN A 46 -20.14 16.53 -7.16
C GLN A 46 -19.83 17.00 -8.60
N ILE A 47 -18.83 17.87 -8.78
CA ILE A 47 -18.37 18.29 -10.12
C ILE A 47 -17.87 17.07 -10.89
N ALA A 48 -17.01 16.24 -10.29
CA ALA A 48 -16.48 15.04 -10.93
C ALA A 48 -17.59 14.06 -11.34
N LEU A 49 -18.51 13.77 -10.40
CA LEU A 49 -19.62 12.82 -10.62
C LEU A 49 -20.62 13.27 -11.68
N ARG A 50 -20.77 14.56 -11.90
CA ARG A 50 -21.65 15.10 -12.95
C ARG A 50 -21.16 14.72 -14.34
N ASN A 51 -19.85 14.70 -14.53
CA ASN A 51 -19.24 14.36 -15.81
C ASN A 51 -19.01 12.86 -15.99
N ASP A 52 -18.67 12.16 -14.89
CA ASP A 52 -18.52 10.71 -14.83
C ASP A 52 -19.04 10.18 -13.48
N PRO A 53 -20.18 9.46 -13.47
CA PRO A 53 -20.74 8.89 -12.25
C PRO A 53 -19.84 7.88 -11.52
N LYS A 54 -18.76 7.41 -12.18
CA LYS A 54 -17.79 6.48 -11.61
C LYS A 54 -16.48 7.18 -11.20
N ALA A 55 -16.39 8.51 -11.33
CA ALA A 55 -15.18 9.25 -11.01
C ALA A 55 -14.70 8.97 -9.58
N TYR A 56 -13.44 8.57 -9.47
CA TYR A 56 -12.78 8.28 -8.21
C TYR A 56 -11.97 9.49 -7.71
N ILE A 57 -12.18 9.87 -6.47
CA ILE A 57 -11.44 10.97 -5.85
C ILE A 57 -10.66 10.45 -4.65
N VAL A 58 -9.35 10.76 -4.61
CA VAL A 58 -8.52 10.53 -3.43
C VAL A 58 -7.94 11.85 -2.93
N GLY A 59 -8.12 12.12 -1.64
CA GLY A 59 -7.61 13.34 -0.99
C GLY A 59 -6.33 13.07 -0.21
N GLU A 60 -5.39 14.02 -0.28
CA GLU A 60 -4.26 14.01 0.64
C GLU A 60 -4.57 14.88 1.85
N CYS A 61 -4.78 14.21 2.99
CA CYS A 61 -4.91 14.83 4.30
C CYS A 61 -3.82 14.27 5.22
N TRP A 62 -2.66 14.89 5.22
CA TRP A 62 -1.55 14.46 6.08
C TRP A 62 -1.76 14.93 7.52
N ASP A 63 -2.47 14.10 8.27
CA ASP A 63 -2.86 14.43 9.65
C ASP A 63 -3.11 13.15 10.47
N SER A 64 -3.62 13.30 11.70
CA SER A 64 -4.03 12.19 12.55
C SER A 64 -5.18 11.39 11.93
N ASN A 65 -5.31 10.11 12.30
CA ASN A 65 -6.40 9.27 11.82
C ASN A 65 -7.79 9.87 12.12
N SER A 66 -7.95 10.50 13.28
CA SER A 66 -9.21 11.16 13.67
C SER A 66 -9.54 12.37 12.81
N THR A 67 -8.52 13.14 12.43
CA THR A 67 -8.70 14.25 11.48
C THR A 67 -9.11 13.72 10.12
N ILE A 68 -8.37 12.75 9.58
CA ILE A 68 -8.69 12.12 8.28
C ILE A 68 -10.12 11.57 8.29
N ALA A 69 -10.53 10.89 9.37
CA ALA A 69 -11.89 10.36 9.51
C ALA A 69 -12.97 11.43 9.38
N SER A 70 -12.72 12.64 9.90
CA SER A 70 -13.67 13.76 9.78
C SER A 70 -13.86 14.24 8.33
N TYR A 71 -12.84 14.08 7.49
CA TYR A 71 -12.90 14.48 6.08
C TYR A 71 -13.76 13.56 5.21
N TYR A 72 -14.00 12.31 5.63
CA TYR A 72 -14.92 11.41 4.92
C TYR A 72 -16.38 11.92 4.89
N GLN A 73 -16.74 12.89 5.74
CA GLN A 73 -18.02 13.60 5.63
C GLN A 73 -18.17 14.36 4.30
N SER A 74 -17.11 14.53 3.53
CA SER A 74 -17.12 15.13 2.20
C SER A 74 -17.62 14.19 1.09
N GLU A 75 -17.85 12.89 1.40
CA GLU A 75 -18.18 11.84 0.43
C GLU A 75 -17.09 11.61 -0.65
N VAL A 76 -15.86 12.09 -0.40
CA VAL A 76 -14.68 11.72 -1.20
C VAL A 76 -14.38 10.24 -0.98
N ASP A 77 -14.08 9.51 -2.05
CA ASP A 77 -13.99 8.04 -2.02
C ASP A 77 -12.90 7.52 -1.09
N SER A 78 -11.76 8.21 -1.07
CA SER A 78 -10.59 7.78 -0.32
C SER A 78 -9.76 8.96 0.21
N TYR A 79 -9.08 8.71 1.31
CA TYR A 79 -7.96 9.52 1.76
C TYR A 79 -6.72 8.65 1.94
N PHE A 80 -5.54 9.20 1.62
CA PHE A 80 -4.27 8.51 1.86
C PHE A 80 -4.10 8.21 3.35
N TYR A 81 -3.81 6.93 3.65
CA TYR A 81 -3.65 6.46 5.02
C TYR A 81 -2.17 6.48 5.43
N PHE A 82 -1.75 7.59 6.00
CA PHE A 82 -0.36 7.81 6.44
C PHE A 82 0.09 6.88 7.56
N GLY A 83 -0.83 6.31 8.33
CA GLY A 83 -0.51 5.35 9.40
C GLY A 83 0.17 4.07 8.92
N ALA A 84 0.07 3.72 7.63
CA ALA A 84 0.75 2.56 7.05
C ALA A 84 2.16 2.89 6.54
N SER A 85 2.43 4.16 6.22
CA SER A 85 3.60 4.62 5.47
C SER A 85 4.80 4.99 6.34
N GLN A 86 5.95 5.16 5.72
CA GLN A 86 7.21 5.58 6.31
C GLN A 86 7.84 4.61 7.32
N GLY A 87 9.00 5.04 7.86
CA GLY A 87 9.73 4.32 8.89
C GLY A 87 8.94 4.06 10.17
N ASN A 88 8.01 4.97 10.50
CA ASN A 88 7.15 4.88 11.69
C ASN A 88 5.79 4.24 11.40
N GLY A 89 5.48 3.91 10.14
CA GLY A 89 4.23 3.27 9.75
C GLY A 89 4.10 1.85 10.30
N PHE A 90 2.85 1.42 10.46
CA PHE A 90 2.60 0.12 11.10
C PHE A 90 3.11 -1.07 10.26
N ILE A 91 3.26 -0.94 8.95
CA ILE A 91 3.83 -2.00 8.10
C ILE A 91 5.25 -2.27 8.56
N ARG A 92 6.12 -1.26 8.57
CA ARG A 92 7.51 -1.40 8.98
C ARG A 92 7.67 -1.76 10.44
N SER A 93 6.92 -1.12 11.33
CA SER A 93 6.98 -1.41 12.77
C SER A 93 6.56 -2.84 13.09
N SER A 94 5.59 -3.42 12.37
CA SER A 94 5.17 -4.82 12.52
C SER A 94 6.26 -5.81 12.11
N MET A 95 7.15 -5.44 11.20
CA MET A 95 8.26 -6.29 10.79
C MET A 95 9.35 -6.43 11.88
N GLY A 96 9.33 -5.59 12.90
CA GLY A 96 10.12 -5.76 14.12
C GLY A 96 11.56 -5.28 14.03
N LEU A 97 11.88 -4.33 13.15
CA LEU A 97 13.20 -3.70 13.11
C LEU A 97 13.52 -2.91 14.38
N ASP A 98 12.49 -2.47 15.12
CA ASP A 98 12.61 -1.65 16.32
C ASP A 98 11.96 -2.29 17.56
N GLY A 99 11.87 -3.63 17.60
CA GLY A 99 11.27 -4.35 18.73
C GLY A 99 9.74 -4.21 18.86
N ALA A 100 9.07 -3.75 17.82
CA ALA A 100 7.64 -3.53 17.82
C ALA A 100 6.83 -4.83 17.93
N ASP A 101 5.67 -4.72 18.55
CA ASP A 101 4.72 -5.79 18.74
C ASP A 101 4.04 -6.16 17.40
N LYS A 102 4.10 -7.43 17.01
CA LYS A 102 3.48 -7.98 15.81
C LYS A 102 1.97 -7.86 15.77
N GLY A 103 1.33 -7.90 16.93
CA GLY A 103 -0.08 -7.58 17.09
C GLY A 103 -0.43 -6.20 16.57
N SER A 104 0.58 -5.35 16.32
CA SER A 104 0.39 -4.05 15.71
C SER A 104 -0.18 -4.12 14.29
N TYR A 105 0.15 -5.16 13.48
CA TYR A 105 -0.36 -5.25 12.10
C TYR A 105 -1.88 -5.43 12.05
N VAL A 106 -2.42 -6.42 12.75
CA VAL A 106 -3.88 -6.67 12.80
C VAL A 106 -4.63 -5.52 13.46
N ARG A 107 -4.13 -5.04 14.60
CA ARG A 107 -4.74 -3.91 15.31
C ARG A 107 -4.80 -2.66 14.42
N ASN A 108 -3.71 -2.32 13.76
CA ASN A 108 -3.66 -1.13 12.91
C ASN A 108 -4.45 -1.30 11.62
N LEU A 109 -4.54 -2.52 11.06
CA LEU A 109 -5.45 -2.81 9.97
C LEU A 109 -6.91 -2.57 10.39
N LYS A 110 -7.33 -3.07 11.55
CA LYS A 110 -8.68 -2.81 12.10
C LYS A 110 -8.91 -1.32 12.32
N THR A 111 -7.93 -0.62 12.90
CA THR A 111 -7.96 0.83 13.09
C THR A 111 -8.11 1.59 11.76
N MET A 112 -7.36 1.21 10.72
CA MET A 112 -7.48 1.81 9.40
C MET A 112 -8.89 1.67 8.83
N ILE A 113 -9.50 0.49 8.95
CA ILE A 113 -10.87 0.23 8.49
C ILE A 113 -11.87 1.06 9.29
N GLU A 114 -11.72 1.10 10.62
CA GLU A 114 -12.59 1.89 11.51
C GLU A 114 -12.58 3.37 11.15
N TYR A 115 -11.40 3.98 11.03
CA TYR A 115 -11.26 5.40 10.68
C TYR A 115 -11.67 5.73 9.25
N SER A 116 -11.76 4.73 8.37
CA SER A 116 -12.31 4.94 7.03
C SER A 116 -13.82 5.10 7.00
N ASN A 117 -14.51 4.83 8.10
CA ASN A 117 -15.95 5.07 8.29
C ASN A 117 -16.83 4.54 7.14
N GLY A 118 -16.53 3.33 6.67
CA GLY A 118 -17.24 2.68 5.55
C GLY A 118 -16.77 3.10 4.16
N HIS A 119 -15.87 4.07 4.05
CA HIS A 119 -15.21 4.46 2.80
C HIS A 119 -13.98 3.59 2.51
N ILE A 120 -13.30 3.86 1.41
CA ILE A 120 -12.16 3.09 0.91
C ILE A 120 -10.86 3.73 1.41
N PRO A 121 -10.09 3.12 2.33
CA PRO A 121 -8.77 3.65 2.69
C PRO A 121 -7.79 3.54 1.52
N ALA A 122 -6.83 4.45 1.43
CA ALA A 122 -5.77 4.45 0.43
C ALA A 122 -4.39 4.28 1.09
N PRO A 123 -4.03 3.05 1.54
CA PRO A 123 -2.72 2.80 2.13
C PRO A 123 -1.61 2.79 1.09
N PHE A 124 -0.40 3.18 1.50
CA PHE A 124 0.80 3.26 0.68
C PHE A 124 2.05 3.10 1.57
N LEU A 125 3.22 2.83 0.96
CA LEU A 125 4.49 2.71 1.69
C LEU A 125 5.18 4.07 1.82
N ASP A 126 5.38 4.74 0.71
CA ASP A 126 5.99 6.07 0.63
C ASP A 126 5.45 6.87 -0.56
N ASN A 127 5.91 8.11 -0.72
CA ASN A 127 5.53 9.00 -1.79
C ASN A 127 6.65 10.01 -2.10
N HIS A 128 6.38 10.99 -2.95
CA HIS A 128 7.33 12.02 -3.40
C HIS A 128 7.72 13.05 -2.32
N ASP A 129 7.00 13.10 -1.19
CA ASP A 129 7.26 14.03 -0.08
C ASP A 129 7.92 13.34 1.12
N MET A 130 8.23 12.06 0.99
CA MET A 130 8.78 11.22 2.04
C MET A 130 10.04 10.51 1.58
N SER A 131 10.89 10.12 2.54
CA SER A 131 11.99 9.21 2.25
C SER A 131 11.45 7.87 1.79
N ARG A 132 12.03 7.33 0.71
CA ARG A 132 11.70 6.01 0.21
C ARG A 132 12.09 4.93 1.21
N LEU A 133 11.32 3.87 1.28
CA LEU A 133 11.55 2.73 2.17
C LEU A 133 12.46 1.65 1.57
N GLY A 134 12.99 1.87 0.38
CA GLY A 134 13.92 0.95 -0.28
C GLY A 134 15.17 0.69 0.57
N VAL A 135 15.45 -0.59 0.82
CA VAL A 135 16.64 -1.08 1.49
C VAL A 135 17.31 -2.16 0.62
N SER A 136 18.57 -2.46 0.86
CA SER A 136 19.32 -3.48 0.10
C SER A 136 18.96 -4.94 0.43
N ASP A 137 17.94 -5.17 1.24
CA ASP A 137 17.45 -6.50 1.62
C ASP A 137 16.22 -6.88 0.78
N LEU A 138 16.40 -7.72 -0.21
CA LEU A 138 15.36 -8.12 -1.15
C LEU A 138 14.17 -8.80 -0.48
N ALA A 139 14.41 -9.70 0.48
CA ALA A 139 13.33 -10.41 1.18
C ALA A 139 12.51 -9.45 2.05
N TYR A 140 13.18 -8.46 2.64
CA TYR A 140 12.53 -7.40 3.38
C TYR A 140 11.62 -6.56 2.49
N CYS A 141 12.11 -6.08 1.33
CA CYS A 141 11.32 -5.28 0.39
C CYS A 141 10.10 -6.07 -0.14
N LYS A 142 10.29 -7.35 -0.46
CA LYS A 142 9.19 -8.23 -0.87
C LYS A 142 8.11 -8.33 0.20
N PHE A 143 8.50 -8.64 1.44
CA PHE A 143 7.53 -8.83 2.52
C PHE A 143 6.81 -7.52 2.86
N GLN A 144 7.52 -6.39 2.85
CA GLN A 144 6.94 -5.07 3.08
C GLN A 144 5.82 -4.77 2.07
N TYR A 145 6.05 -5.01 0.79
CA TYR A 145 5.01 -4.87 -0.23
C TYR A 145 3.93 -5.93 -0.09
N GLY A 146 4.29 -7.16 0.25
CA GLY A 146 3.34 -8.22 0.56
C GLY A 146 2.35 -7.80 1.64
N LEU A 147 2.83 -7.20 2.73
CA LEU A 147 1.99 -6.67 3.80
C LEU A 147 1.07 -5.55 3.31
N LEU A 148 1.57 -4.60 2.50
CA LEU A 148 0.74 -3.56 1.88
C LEU A 148 -0.34 -4.18 0.99
N SER A 149 0.03 -5.14 0.13
CA SER A 149 -0.89 -5.76 -0.82
C SER A 149 -2.03 -6.55 -0.17
N MET A 150 -1.87 -6.99 1.09
CA MET A 150 -2.88 -7.70 1.86
C MET A 150 -3.80 -6.78 2.69
N LEU A 151 -3.64 -5.46 2.63
CA LEU A 151 -4.51 -4.50 3.32
C LEU A 151 -5.85 -4.30 2.59
N ASN A 152 -6.86 -3.87 3.34
CA ASN A 152 -8.12 -3.37 2.78
C ASN A 152 -7.93 -2.03 2.06
N GLY A 153 -8.82 -1.71 1.14
CA GLY A 153 -8.86 -0.44 0.43
C GLY A 153 -8.15 -0.46 -0.92
N ASN A 154 -7.78 0.70 -1.44
CA ASN A 154 -7.02 0.86 -2.68
C ASN A 154 -5.56 1.17 -2.34
N THR A 155 -4.67 0.21 -2.57
CA THR A 155 -3.24 0.39 -2.31
C THR A 155 -2.59 1.25 -3.39
N PHE A 156 -1.71 2.16 -2.97
CA PHE A 156 -0.91 2.99 -3.88
C PHE A 156 0.55 2.56 -3.80
N THR A 157 1.19 2.44 -4.96
CA THR A 157 2.61 2.15 -5.11
C THR A 157 3.29 3.39 -5.67
N TYR A 158 4.32 3.88 -5.01
CA TYR A 158 5.15 4.94 -5.55
C TYR A 158 6.10 4.37 -6.58
N TYR A 159 6.30 5.05 -7.72
CA TYR A 159 7.19 4.54 -8.77
C TYR A 159 8.59 4.29 -8.24
N GLY A 160 9.21 3.21 -8.67
CA GLY A 160 10.54 2.80 -8.23
C GLY A 160 10.56 1.92 -6.98
N ASP A 161 9.46 1.84 -6.20
CA ASP A 161 9.36 0.89 -5.08
C ASP A 161 9.47 -0.55 -5.58
N GLU A 162 8.86 -0.82 -6.74
CA GLU A 162 8.85 -2.15 -7.38
C GLU A 162 10.22 -2.63 -7.85
N ILE A 163 11.20 -1.74 -7.93
CA ILE A 163 12.60 -2.08 -8.22
C ILE A 163 13.53 -1.79 -7.05
N GLY A 164 12.99 -1.35 -5.90
CA GLY A 164 13.73 -1.12 -4.67
C GLY A 164 14.57 0.16 -4.66
N MET A 165 14.15 1.20 -5.38
CA MET A 165 14.77 2.53 -5.31
C MET A 165 14.72 3.08 -3.89
N GLY A 166 15.81 3.70 -3.45
CA GLY A 166 15.93 4.43 -2.20
C GLY A 166 16.05 5.94 -2.44
N GLY A 167 16.06 6.71 -1.36
CA GLY A 167 16.24 8.15 -1.37
C GLY A 167 15.73 8.80 -0.09
N THR A 168 16.43 9.78 0.44
CA THR A 168 16.03 10.47 1.68
C THR A 168 15.76 11.94 1.43
N VAL A 169 14.65 12.44 1.97
CA VAL A 169 14.25 13.85 1.82
C VAL A 169 14.86 14.79 2.87
N SER A 170 15.66 14.27 3.80
CA SER A 170 16.19 15.06 4.95
C SER A 170 16.94 16.32 4.55
N ASN A 171 17.60 16.33 3.40
CA ASN A 171 18.36 17.47 2.90
C ASN A 171 17.88 17.98 1.54
N ASN A 172 17.19 17.17 0.79
CA ASN A 172 16.72 17.50 -0.56
C ASN A 172 15.60 16.55 -0.97
N ASP A 173 14.39 17.05 -1.16
CA ASP A 173 13.23 16.28 -1.62
C ASP A 173 13.46 15.60 -2.97
N ALA A 174 14.33 16.18 -3.80
CA ALA A 174 14.70 15.63 -5.10
C ALA A 174 15.28 14.20 -5.00
N ASN A 175 15.87 13.82 -3.87
CA ASN A 175 16.41 12.48 -3.66
C ASN A 175 15.32 11.38 -3.68
N ALA A 176 14.08 11.70 -3.31
CA ALA A 176 12.95 10.78 -3.40
C ALA A 176 12.27 10.84 -4.78
N ARG A 177 12.65 11.78 -5.67
CA ARG A 177 12.02 12.06 -6.97
C ARG A 177 12.96 11.81 -8.14
N THR A 178 14.01 10.99 -7.94
CA THR A 178 14.97 10.65 -8.99
C THR A 178 14.32 9.83 -10.09
N HIS A 179 14.92 9.83 -11.28
CA HIS A 179 14.41 9.09 -12.43
C HIS A 179 14.31 7.58 -12.14
N MET A 180 13.43 6.93 -12.87
CA MET A 180 13.30 5.47 -12.85
C MET A 180 14.54 4.83 -13.48
N ASP A 181 15.09 3.81 -12.85
CA ASP A 181 16.23 3.03 -13.35
C ASP A 181 15.74 1.98 -14.36
N TRP A 182 15.72 2.35 -15.63
CA TRP A 182 15.17 1.52 -16.70
C TRP A 182 16.16 0.47 -17.20
N SER A 183 17.44 0.87 -17.39
CA SER A 183 18.46 0.04 -18.03
C SER A 183 19.87 0.38 -17.58
N LYS A 184 20.81 -0.55 -17.75
CA LYS A 184 22.24 -0.31 -17.47
C LYS A 184 22.92 0.67 -18.42
N SER A 185 22.28 1.01 -19.53
CA SER A 185 22.81 1.96 -20.51
C SER A 185 22.34 3.39 -20.27
N ASP A 186 21.55 3.63 -19.24
CA ASP A 186 20.88 4.90 -18.93
C ASP A 186 20.01 5.40 -20.12
N GLU A 187 19.70 4.52 -21.07
CA GLU A 187 18.90 4.86 -22.25
C GLU A 187 17.43 5.09 -21.85
N GLY A 188 16.90 6.24 -22.25
CA GLY A 188 15.53 6.64 -21.91
C GLY A 188 15.39 7.30 -20.54
N GLU A 189 16.49 7.49 -19.82
CA GLU A 189 16.45 8.16 -18.52
C GLU A 189 16.49 9.67 -18.65
N THR A 190 15.84 10.35 -17.72
CA THR A 190 15.85 11.80 -17.61
C THR A 190 16.86 12.26 -16.56
N ASN A 191 17.24 13.52 -16.59
CA ASN A 191 18.05 14.07 -15.52
C ASN A 191 17.28 14.10 -14.19
N ASN A 192 17.97 13.82 -13.10
CA ASN A 192 17.38 13.97 -11.77
C ASN A 192 17.02 15.43 -11.49
N PRO A 193 15.87 15.70 -10.85
CA PRO A 193 15.48 17.06 -10.53
C PRO A 193 16.40 17.65 -9.45
N TYR A 194 16.76 18.92 -9.59
CA TYR A 194 17.47 19.71 -8.56
C TYR A 194 18.71 19.02 -7.96
N ASN A 195 19.51 18.34 -8.76
CA ASN A 195 20.65 17.55 -8.33
C ASN A 195 20.30 16.46 -7.29
N GLY A 196 19.12 15.86 -7.39
CA GLY A 196 18.72 14.72 -6.57
C GLY A 196 19.67 13.54 -6.78
N THR A 197 19.98 12.85 -5.70
CA THR A 197 20.80 11.63 -5.71
C THR A 197 19.93 10.44 -5.42
N GLY A 198 19.78 9.54 -6.40
CA GLY A 198 19.06 8.27 -6.26
C GLY A 198 19.93 7.23 -5.52
N ILE A 199 19.25 6.30 -4.89
CA ILE A 199 19.85 5.06 -4.36
C ILE A 199 19.19 3.91 -5.11
N TYR A 200 19.98 3.15 -5.86
CA TYR A 200 19.54 2.02 -6.65
C TYR A 200 20.11 0.75 -6.01
N ASN A 201 19.27 0.04 -5.24
CA ASN A 201 19.70 -1.08 -4.41
C ASN A 201 19.78 -2.40 -5.19
N PHE A 202 19.12 -2.49 -6.32
CA PHE A 202 19.00 -3.71 -7.14
C PHE A 202 19.23 -3.37 -8.61
N ASP A 203 19.23 -4.39 -9.46
CA ASP A 203 19.33 -4.23 -10.92
C ASP A 203 18.19 -3.38 -11.49
N PRO A 204 18.39 -2.72 -12.65
CA PRO A 204 17.36 -1.93 -13.31
C PRO A 204 16.18 -2.78 -13.81
N VAL A 205 15.10 -2.10 -14.22
CA VAL A 205 13.85 -2.73 -14.70
C VAL A 205 14.10 -3.83 -15.72
N GLU A 206 14.94 -3.58 -16.73
CA GLU A 206 15.18 -4.52 -17.84
C GLU A 206 15.73 -5.88 -17.39
N ASP A 207 16.56 -5.91 -16.35
CA ASP A 207 17.14 -7.13 -15.82
C ASP A 207 16.23 -7.78 -14.77
N GLN A 208 15.60 -7.00 -13.91
CA GLN A 208 14.63 -7.52 -12.96
C GLN A 208 13.43 -8.21 -13.65
N LEU A 209 12.99 -7.73 -14.82
CA LEU A 209 11.92 -8.38 -15.57
C LEU A 209 12.29 -9.78 -16.07
N LYS A 210 13.58 -10.06 -16.28
CA LYS A 210 14.09 -11.37 -16.72
C LYS A 210 14.26 -12.36 -15.56
N ASP A 211 14.41 -11.86 -14.33
CA ASP A 211 14.58 -12.67 -13.13
C ASP A 211 13.24 -12.93 -12.43
N PRO A 212 12.71 -14.17 -12.45
CA PRO A 212 11.44 -14.50 -11.79
C PRO A 212 11.47 -14.30 -10.26
N THR A 213 12.66 -14.22 -9.66
CA THR A 213 12.83 -14.02 -8.22
C THR A 213 13.01 -12.55 -7.84
N SER A 214 13.06 -11.63 -8.80
CA SER A 214 13.26 -10.20 -8.57
C SER A 214 12.12 -9.53 -7.80
N LEU A 215 12.36 -8.29 -7.36
CA LEU A 215 11.38 -7.50 -6.64
C LEU A 215 10.19 -7.13 -7.54
N ILE A 216 10.43 -6.66 -8.77
CA ILE A 216 9.35 -6.28 -9.69
C ILE A 216 8.42 -7.47 -10.01
N ASN A 217 8.97 -8.67 -10.17
CA ASN A 217 8.17 -9.86 -10.40
C ASN A 217 7.41 -10.32 -9.15
N TYR A 218 7.91 -10.04 -7.95
CA TYR A 218 7.15 -10.21 -6.71
C TYR A 218 5.98 -9.22 -6.63
N TYR A 219 6.20 -7.93 -6.94
CA TYR A 219 5.13 -6.92 -7.00
C TYR A 219 4.02 -7.32 -7.96
N LYS A 220 4.37 -7.78 -9.17
CA LYS A 220 3.39 -8.28 -10.15
C LYS A 220 2.57 -9.45 -9.59
N ARG A 221 3.21 -10.44 -8.94
CA ARG A 221 2.51 -11.57 -8.33
C ARG A 221 1.58 -11.12 -7.20
N ALA A 222 2.06 -10.30 -6.28
CA ALA A 222 1.27 -9.83 -5.15
C ALA A 222 0.06 -9.00 -5.60
N THR A 223 0.22 -8.14 -6.62
CA THR A 223 -0.89 -7.39 -7.24
C THR A 223 -1.90 -8.33 -7.90
N ASN A 224 -1.44 -9.35 -8.64
CA ASN A 224 -2.33 -10.33 -9.27
C ASN A 224 -3.12 -11.12 -8.22
N VAL A 225 -2.47 -11.57 -7.14
CA VAL A 225 -3.12 -12.26 -6.02
C VAL A 225 -4.20 -11.37 -5.38
N ARG A 226 -3.88 -10.11 -5.12
CA ARG A 226 -4.84 -9.14 -4.58
C ARG A 226 -6.07 -9.00 -5.49
N ASN A 227 -5.88 -8.97 -6.81
CA ASN A 227 -6.97 -8.85 -7.78
C ASN A 227 -7.77 -10.15 -7.92
N GLN A 228 -7.13 -11.30 -7.74
CA GLN A 228 -7.77 -12.61 -7.80
C GLN A 228 -8.70 -12.88 -6.61
N PHE A 229 -8.38 -12.34 -5.43
CA PHE A 229 -9.16 -12.51 -4.21
C PHE A 229 -9.73 -11.16 -3.72
N PRO A 230 -10.95 -10.76 -4.17
CA PRO A 230 -11.59 -9.50 -3.77
C PRO A 230 -11.73 -9.33 -2.25
N SER A 231 -11.79 -10.42 -1.49
CA SER A 231 -11.82 -10.41 -0.02
C SER A 231 -10.58 -9.77 0.59
N ILE A 232 -9.43 -9.74 -0.10
CA ILE A 232 -8.24 -9.05 0.38
C ILE A 232 -8.54 -7.56 0.54
N ALA A 233 -9.06 -6.93 -0.51
CA ALA A 233 -9.29 -5.49 -0.57
C ALA A 233 -10.59 -5.03 0.11
N ARG A 234 -11.62 -5.90 0.11
CA ARG A 234 -13.00 -5.54 0.45
C ARG A 234 -13.59 -6.36 1.59
N GLY A 235 -12.87 -7.41 2.03
CA GLY A 235 -13.38 -8.35 3.02
C GLY A 235 -13.48 -7.74 4.41
N GLU A 236 -14.54 -8.12 5.11
CA GLU A 236 -14.63 -7.94 6.54
C GLU A 236 -13.60 -8.86 7.22
N ILE A 237 -13.01 -8.36 8.30
CA ILE A 237 -12.08 -9.16 9.11
C ILE A 237 -12.88 -10.03 10.06
N GLY A 238 -12.75 -11.33 9.88
CA GLY A 238 -13.30 -12.34 10.77
C GLY A 238 -12.34 -12.73 11.89
N THR A 239 -12.11 -14.02 12.03
CA THR A 239 -11.18 -14.58 13.02
C THR A 239 -9.77 -14.10 12.76
N THR A 240 -9.06 -13.75 13.82
CA THR A 240 -7.64 -13.41 13.76
C THR A 240 -6.88 -14.23 14.80
N TYR A 241 -5.72 -14.72 14.41
CA TYR A 241 -4.80 -15.41 15.30
C TYR A 241 -3.43 -14.72 15.23
N GLU A 242 -2.86 -14.48 16.40
CA GLU A 242 -1.51 -13.96 16.55
C GLU A 242 -0.75 -14.90 17.48
N ALA A 243 0.21 -15.63 16.92
CA ALA A 243 1.07 -16.49 17.72
C ALA A 243 1.95 -15.66 18.66
N SER A 244 2.49 -16.34 19.67
CA SER A 244 3.38 -15.72 20.65
C SER A 244 4.54 -14.97 19.99
N LYS A 245 5.21 -14.10 20.76
CA LYS A 245 6.40 -13.35 20.29
C LYS A 245 7.50 -14.24 19.68
N ARG A 246 7.50 -15.54 19.97
CA ARG A 246 8.44 -16.51 19.41
C ARG A 246 8.11 -16.94 17.99
N ASP A 247 6.84 -17.19 17.68
CA ASP A 247 6.45 -17.89 16.45
C ASP A 247 6.21 -16.95 15.28
N ARG A 248 6.09 -15.66 15.55
CA ARG A 248 5.93 -14.59 14.55
C ARG A 248 4.88 -14.86 13.47
N GLN A 249 3.91 -15.73 13.74
CA GLN A 249 2.81 -16.05 12.86
C GLN A 249 1.61 -15.15 13.12
N VAL A 250 1.00 -14.67 12.07
CA VAL A 250 -0.29 -13.96 12.10
C VAL A 250 -1.22 -14.62 11.09
N MET A 251 -2.46 -14.84 11.46
CA MET A 251 -3.52 -15.25 10.55
C MET A 251 -4.67 -14.25 10.60
N ILE A 252 -5.21 -13.93 9.42
CA ILE A 252 -6.36 -13.04 9.25
C ILE A 252 -7.36 -13.72 8.33
N GLU A 253 -8.55 -14.02 8.85
CA GLU A 253 -9.68 -14.40 8.01
C GLU A 253 -10.30 -13.14 7.40
N LYS A 254 -10.58 -13.19 6.09
CA LYS A 254 -11.31 -12.14 5.37
C LYS A 254 -12.48 -12.74 4.60
N LYS A 255 -13.64 -12.10 4.72
CA LYS A 255 -14.87 -12.54 4.06
C LYS A 255 -15.46 -11.43 3.21
N TYR A 256 -15.72 -11.73 1.94
CA TYR A 256 -16.42 -10.84 1.01
C TYR A 256 -17.39 -11.62 0.15
N LYS A 257 -18.70 -11.34 0.26
CA LYS A 257 -19.76 -12.13 -0.39
C LYS A 257 -19.63 -13.62 -0.01
N ASP A 258 -19.52 -14.49 -1.01
CA ASP A 258 -19.37 -15.92 -0.84
C ASP A 258 -17.92 -16.39 -0.70
N GLU A 259 -16.95 -15.47 -0.76
CA GLU A 259 -15.54 -15.75 -0.61
C GLU A 259 -15.10 -15.58 0.84
N THR A 260 -14.49 -16.62 1.40
CA THR A 260 -13.78 -16.57 2.69
C THR A 260 -12.38 -17.13 2.48
N ILE A 261 -11.37 -16.36 2.87
CA ILE A 261 -9.96 -16.75 2.82
C ILE A 261 -9.30 -16.56 4.18
N GLU A 262 -8.28 -17.35 4.44
CA GLU A 262 -7.33 -17.13 5.53
C GLU A 262 -6.00 -16.70 4.95
N ILE A 263 -5.47 -15.59 5.44
CA ILE A 263 -4.15 -15.07 5.06
C ILE A 263 -3.22 -15.31 6.23
N VAL A 264 -2.19 -16.11 6.02
CA VAL A 264 -1.20 -16.46 7.04
C VAL A 264 0.13 -15.82 6.71
N PHE A 265 0.70 -15.13 7.66
CA PHE A 265 1.97 -14.40 7.53
C PHE A 265 3.01 -14.99 8.49
N ASN A 266 4.22 -15.15 8.00
CA ASN A 266 5.39 -15.37 8.84
C ASN A 266 6.23 -14.07 8.92
N PHE A 267 6.15 -13.36 10.03
CA PHE A 267 6.91 -12.12 10.27
C PHE A 267 8.36 -12.36 10.70
N SER A 268 8.80 -13.61 10.85
CA SER A 268 10.22 -13.90 11.05
C SER A 268 10.97 -13.78 9.72
N LYS A 269 12.16 -13.22 9.74
CA LYS A 269 13.02 -13.22 8.56
C LYS A 269 13.68 -14.58 8.33
N THR A 270 14.04 -15.26 9.41
CA THR A 270 14.95 -16.44 9.40
C THR A 270 14.32 -17.73 9.85
N ASN A 271 13.28 -17.65 10.70
CA ASN A 271 12.65 -18.85 11.26
C ASN A 271 11.41 -19.22 10.46
N THR A 272 11.21 -20.51 10.28
CA THR A 272 9.96 -21.04 9.74
C THR A 272 8.85 -21.01 10.79
N THR A 273 7.61 -21.12 10.34
CA THR A 273 6.44 -21.32 11.21
C THR A 273 5.49 -22.33 10.61
N ASP A 274 4.90 -23.19 11.45
CA ASP A 274 3.95 -24.20 11.03
C ASP A 274 2.52 -23.69 11.18
N TYR A 275 1.72 -23.87 10.15
CA TYR A 275 0.30 -23.59 10.13
C TYR A 275 -0.48 -24.87 9.83
N GLN A 276 -1.33 -25.30 10.78
CA GLN A 276 -2.15 -26.48 10.65
C GLN A 276 -3.56 -26.09 10.21
N THR A 277 -4.02 -26.61 9.07
CA THR A 277 -5.35 -26.35 8.52
C THR A 277 -5.81 -27.48 7.61
N ASP A 278 -7.13 -27.69 7.54
CA ASP A 278 -7.76 -28.58 6.56
C ASP A 278 -8.10 -27.85 5.24
N LYS A 279 -7.86 -26.53 5.17
CA LYS A 279 -8.08 -25.71 3.98
C LYS A 279 -6.99 -25.92 2.93
N GLU A 280 -7.35 -25.68 1.68
CA GLU A 280 -6.41 -25.75 0.57
C GLU A 280 -5.55 -24.48 0.47
N LEU A 281 -4.24 -24.67 0.27
CA LEU A 281 -3.34 -23.59 -0.10
C LEU A 281 -3.64 -23.16 -1.55
N VAL A 282 -4.19 -21.98 -1.73
CA VAL A 282 -4.56 -21.44 -3.05
C VAL A 282 -3.54 -20.44 -3.61
N CYS A 283 -2.72 -19.85 -2.76
CA CYS A 283 -1.65 -18.96 -3.18
C CYS A 283 -0.55 -18.84 -2.15
N TYR A 284 0.68 -18.62 -2.63
CA TYR A 284 1.84 -18.32 -1.79
C TYR A 284 2.70 -17.20 -2.41
N LEU A 285 3.01 -16.18 -1.62
CA LEU A 285 3.95 -15.13 -1.97
C LEU A 285 5.29 -15.40 -1.31
N GLN A 286 6.23 -15.84 -2.13
CA GLN A 286 7.56 -16.27 -1.71
C GLN A 286 8.50 -15.08 -1.58
N ALA A 287 8.99 -14.80 -0.38
CA ALA A 287 10.04 -13.81 -0.16
C ALA A 287 11.45 -14.45 -0.09
N THR A 288 11.56 -15.64 0.47
CA THR A 288 12.80 -16.44 0.59
C THR A 288 12.68 -17.79 -0.12
N ASP A 289 12.16 -18.82 0.57
CA ASP A 289 12.09 -20.19 0.13
C ASP A 289 10.65 -20.62 -0.14
N ASP A 290 10.45 -21.83 -0.67
CA ASP A 290 9.14 -22.41 -0.91
C ASP A 290 8.49 -22.91 0.38
N ILE A 291 7.15 -22.91 0.39
CA ILE A 291 6.35 -23.50 1.46
C ILE A 291 6.44 -25.05 1.37
N ILE A 292 6.53 -25.71 2.51
CA ILE A 292 6.57 -27.15 2.60
C ILE A 292 5.25 -27.66 3.19
N LYS A 293 4.60 -28.62 2.52
CA LYS A 293 3.40 -29.30 3.03
C LYS A 293 3.73 -30.70 3.52
N LYS A 294 3.29 -30.99 4.75
CA LYS A 294 3.29 -32.37 5.29
C LYS A 294 1.97 -32.60 6.02
N ASP A 295 1.18 -33.54 5.51
CA ASP A 295 -0.18 -33.80 5.96
C ASP A 295 -1.03 -32.51 5.94
N ASN A 296 -1.67 -32.15 7.04
CA ASN A 296 -2.44 -30.90 7.18
C ASN A 296 -1.60 -29.72 7.73
N THR A 297 -0.27 -29.84 7.70
CA THR A 297 0.65 -28.82 8.20
C THR A 297 1.42 -28.20 7.05
N TYR A 298 1.42 -26.86 7.01
CA TYR A 298 2.18 -26.06 6.07
C TYR A 298 3.28 -25.30 6.82
N THR A 299 4.52 -25.56 6.47
CA THR A 299 5.68 -24.84 7.02
C THR A 299 5.99 -23.64 6.14
N LEU A 300 5.73 -22.44 6.64
CA LEU A 300 6.00 -21.17 5.93
C LEU A 300 7.42 -20.71 6.24
N PRO A 301 8.27 -20.50 5.24
CA PRO A 301 9.57 -19.85 5.39
C PRO A 301 9.47 -18.41 5.89
N GLY A 302 10.63 -17.83 6.17
CA GLY A 302 10.73 -16.43 6.59
C GLY A 302 10.10 -15.47 5.60
N TYR A 303 9.33 -14.50 6.11
CA TYR A 303 8.60 -13.50 5.30
C TYR A 303 7.62 -14.10 4.27
N GLY A 304 7.18 -15.35 4.49
CA GLY A 304 6.17 -15.98 3.65
C GLY A 304 4.76 -15.46 3.94
N ILE A 305 3.94 -15.36 2.89
CA ILE A 305 2.50 -15.05 2.97
C ILE A 305 1.75 -16.13 2.22
N ALA A 306 0.89 -16.87 2.90
CA ALA A 306 0.08 -17.94 2.32
C ALA A 306 -1.42 -17.63 2.41
N ILE A 307 -2.18 -18.00 1.39
CA ILE A 307 -3.64 -17.82 1.34
C ILE A 307 -4.28 -19.20 1.23
N PHE A 308 -5.21 -19.46 2.13
CA PHE A 308 -5.98 -20.69 2.23
C PHE A 308 -7.47 -20.44 2.00
N LYS A 309 -8.13 -21.42 1.38
CA LYS A 309 -9.58 -21.37 1.09
C LYS A 309 -10.28 -22.67 1.42
#